data_0b4cdda08aef74e759f8f413e7da5cde
#
_entry.id   0b4cdda08aef74e759f8f413e7da5cde
#
_cell.length_a   1.000
_cell.length_b   1.000
_cell.length_c   1.000
_cell.angle_alpha   90.00
_cell.angle_beta   90.00
_cell.angle_gamma   90.00
#
_symmetry.space_group_name_H-M   'P 1'
#
loop_
_entity.id
_entity.type
_entity.pdbx_description
1 polymer ?
#
loop_
_entity_poly.entity_id
_entity_poly.type
_entity_poly.pdbx_seq_one_letter_code
_entity_poly.pdbx_strand_id
1 'polypeptide(L)'
;MRLCALVVTALLGLTAPAQADEELRPFMILGDAIPESLTGTPGDPAKGRAIVANRQLGLCLLCHTGPFPEERFQGTLSPSLAGAGSRWSAGQLRLRMVDAQRLNPDTIMPAYYRIGGLRRVARAFEGKTLLSAGQVEDVVAYLATLKDP
;
A
#
# COMPACT_ATOMS: atom_id res chain seq x y z
N MET A 1 -64.78 -6.39 -15.67
CA MET A 1 -63.48 -7.07 -15.76
C MET A 1 -62.39 -6.07 -15.48
N ARG A 2 -61.74 -6.13 -14.30
CA ARG A 2 -60.64 -5.24 -13.92
C ARG A 2 -59.33 -6.06 -13.97
N LEU A 3 -58.43 -5.73 -14.91
CA LEU A 3 -57.09 -6.31 -14.97
C LEU A 3 -56.23 -5.67 -13.89
N CYS A 4 -55.78 -6.47 -12.93
CA CYS A 4 -54.67 -6.09 -12.02
C CYS A 4 -53.34 -6.38 -12.73
N ALA A 5 -52.59 -5.31 -13.06
CA ALA A 5 -51.23 -5.45 -13.55
C ALA A 5 -50.30 -5.63 -12.33
N LEU A 6 -49.66 -6.79 -12.24
CA LEU A 6 -48.60 -7.10 -11.28
C LEU A 6 -47.28 -6.46 -11.77
N VAL A 7 -46.83 -5.44 -11.08
CA VAL A 7 -45.49 -4.87 -11.29
C VAL A 7 -44.48 -5.71 -10.50
N VAL A 8 -43.69 -6.50 -11.20
CA VAL A 8 -42.56 -7.21 -10.60
C VAL A 8 -41.34 -6.28 -10.56
N THR A 9 -41.02 -5.77 -9.40
CA THR A 9 -39.82 -4.96 -9.20
C THR A 9 -38.61 -5.88 -8.99
N ALA A 10 -37.76 -6.01 -9.99
CA ALA A 10 -36.50 -6.74 -9.90
C ALA A 10 -35.51 -5.93 -9.07
N LEU A 11 -35.21 -6.36 -7.83
CA LEU A 11 -34.06 -5.85 -7.06
C LEU A 11 -32.79 -6.41 -7.68
N LEU A 12 -32.05 -5.56 -8.42
CA LEU A 12 -30.65 -5.83 -8.74
C LEU A 12 -29.82 -5.68 -7.46
N GLY A 13 -29.46 -6.80 -6.83
CA GLY A 13 -28.50 -6.84 -5.73
C GLY A 13 -27.10 -6.43 -6.25
N LEU A 14 -26.62 -5.27 -5.86
CA LEU A 14 -25.20 -4.92 -5.99
C LEU A 14 -24.40 -5.83 -5.04
N THR A 15 -23.84 -6.91 -5.55
CA THR A 15 -22.81 -7.66 -4.84
C THR A 15 -21.53 -6.85 -4.88
N ALA A 16 -21.19 -6.17 -3.76
CA ALA A 16 -19.84 -5.63 -3.58
C ALA A 16 -18.84 -6.79 -3.68
N PRO A 17 -17.72 -6.65 -4.43
CA PRO A 17 -16.70 -7.68 -4.44
C PRO A 17 -16.18 -7.85 -3.01
N ALA A 18 -16.35 -9.03 -2.44
CA ALA A 18 -15.68 -9.42 -1.20
C ALA A 18 -14.17 -9.31 -1.49
N GLN A 19 -13.46 -8.43 -0.78
CA GLN A 19 -12.01 -8.48 -0.75
C GLN A 19 -11.66 -9.80 -0.07
N ALA A 20 -11.29 -10.79 -0.89
CA ALA A 20 -10.72 -12.03 -0.39
C ALA A 20 -9.47 -11.65 0.42
N ASP A 21 -9.33 -12.20 1.63
CA ASP A 21 -8.09 -12.11 2.39
C ASP A 21 -6.98 -12.65 1.48
N GLU A 22 -6.14 -11.74 0.97
CA GLU A 22 -5.06 -12.11 0.06
C GLU A 22 -4.01 -12.86 0.88
N GLU A 23 -3.83 -14.14 0.59
CA GLU A 23 -2.78 -14.94 1.19
C GLU A 23 -1.41 -14.29 0.91
N LEU A 24 -0.56 -14.22 1.95
CA LEU A 24 0.79 -13.66 1.80
C LEU A 24 1.56 -14.41 0.73
N ARG A 25 1.95 -13.70 -0.32
CA ARG A 25 2.82 -14.26 -1.37
C ARG A 25 4.23 -14.42 -0.82
N PRO A 26 4.89 -15.56 -1.08
CA PRO A 26 6.28 -15.76 -0.66
C PRO A 26 7.18 -14.77 -1.39
N PHE A 27 8.21 -14.30 -0.69
CA PHE A 27 9.27 -13.45 -1.26
C PHE A 27 10.61 -13.81 -0.65
N MET A 28 11.69 -13.48 -1.35
CA MET A 28 13.06 -13.68 -0.89
C MET A 28 13.72 -12.32 -0.62
N ILE A 29 14.38 -12.22 0.53
CA ILE A 29 15.20 -11.04 0.87
C ILE A 29 16.66 -11.38 0.50
N LEU A 30 17.28 -10.55 -0.32
CA LEU A 30 18.71 -10.61 -0.68
C LEU A 30 19.38 -9.32 -0.23
N GLY A 31 20.20 -9.42 0.81
CA GLY A 31 20.82 -8.25 1.42
C GLY A 31 19.78 -7.29 1.99
N ASP A 32 19.70 -6.08 1.44
CA ASP A 32 18.78 -5.00 1.84
C ASP A 32 17.61 -4.81 0.86
N ALA A 33 17.28 -5.83 0.07
CA ALA A 33 16.27 -5.75 -1.00
C ALA A 33 15.40 -7.00 -1.10
N ILE A 34 14.20 -6.85 -1.68
CA ILE A 34 13.38 -7.90 -2.28
C ILE A 34 13.42 -7.66 -3.79
N PRO A 35 14.29 -8.37 -4.55
CA PRO A 35 14.50 -8.10 -5.97
C PRO A 35 13.25 -8.31 -6.82
N GLU A 36 12.55 -9.42 -6.57
CA GLU A 36 11.40 -9.83 -7.36
C GLU A 36 10.12 -9.11 -6.91
N SER A 37 9.27 -8.78 -7.88
CA SER A 37 7.94 -8.24 -7.58
C SER A 37 7.09 -9.26 -6.83
N LEU A 38 6.35 -8.82 -5.81
CA LEU A 38 5.39 -9.66 -5.07
C LEU A 38 4.29 -10.22 -5.97
N THR A 39 3.97 -9.54 -7.07
CA THR A 39 2.93 -9.95 -8.02
C THR A 39 3.49 -10.62 -9.26
N GLY A 40 4.81 -10.61 -9.45
CA GLY A 40 5.48 -11.04 -10.68
C GLY A 40 5.41 -10.00 -11.81
N THR A 41 4.74 -8.87 -11.61
CA THR A 41 4.61 -7.76 -12.58
C THR A 41 4.90 -6.42 -11.90
N PRO A 42 5.35 -5.40 -12.64
CA PRO A 42 5.46 -4.04 -12.12
C PRO A 42 4.11 -3.48 -11.70
N GLY A 43 4.11 -2.62 -10.66
CA GLY A 43 2.93 -1.88 -10.25
C GLY A 43 2.63 -0.67 -11.14
N ASP A 44 1.48 -0.05 -10.89
CA ASP A 44 1.02 1.17 -11.56
C ASP A 44 1.42 2.41 -10.72
N PRO A 45 2.30 3.29 -11.21
CA PRO A 45 2.74 4.44 -10.45
C PRO A 45 1.63 5.46 -10.19
N ALA A 46 0.59 5.55 -11.04
CA ALA A 46 -0.53 6.44 -10.79
C ALA A 46 -1.39 5.96 -9.61
N LYS A 47 -1.64 4.65 -9.52
CA LYS A 47 -2.30 4.02 -8.36
C LYS A 47 -1.42 4.16 -7.11
N GLY A 48 -0.12 3.95 -7.24
CA GLY A 48 0.83 4.13 -6.14
C GLY A 48 0.81 5.54 -5.58
N ARG A 49 0.79 6.57 -6.44
CA ARG A 49 0.65 7.96 -6.01
C ARG A 49 -0.65 8.18 -5.22
N ALA A 50 -1.77 7.64 -5.70
CA ALA A 50 -3.05 7.76 -5.03
C ALA A 50 -3.03 7.09 -3.64
N ILE A 51 -2.38 5.93 -3.50
CA ILE A 51 -2.21 5.24 -2.21
C ILE A 51 -1.36 6.09 -1.27
N VAL A 52 -0.22 6.62 -1.73
CA VAL A 52 0.68 7.45 -0.90
C VAL A 52 -0.01 8.71 -0.41
N ALA A 53 -0.81 9.36 -1.24
CA ALA A 53 -1.59 10.55 -0.88
C ALA A 53 -2.74 10.23 0.09
N ASN A 54 -3.25 9.00 0.07
CA ASN A 54 -4.38 8.61 0.90
C ASN A 54 -3.96 8.40 2.36
N ARG A 55 -4.39 9.31 3.24
CA ARG A 55 -4.05 9.33 4.67
C ARG A 55 -4.71 8.19 5.49
N GLN A 56 -5.66 7.46 4.92
CA GLN A 56 -6.35 6.35 5.58
C GLN A 56 -5.87 4.99 5.07
N LEU A 57 -5.35 4.92 3.84
CA LEU A 57 -4.87 3.70 3.22
C LEU A 57 -3.34 3.59 3.31
N GLY A 58 -2.62 4.54 2.69
CA GLY A 58 -1.17 4.52 2.63
C GLY A 58 -0.49 5.00 3.90
N LEU A 59 -1.12 5.93 4.64
CA LEU A 59 -0.61 6.54 5.88
C LEU A 59 0.73 7.29 5.71
N CYS A 60 1.31 7.33 4.51
CA CYS A 60 2.67 7.80 4.24
C CYS A 60 2.86 9.27 4.64
N LEU A 61 1.94 10.14 4.24
CA LEU A 61 2.02 11.59 4.51
C LEU A 61 1.67 11.97 5.95
N LEU A 62 1.37 11.01 6.82
CA LEU A 62 1.32 11.25 8.27
C LEU A 62 2.72 11.46 8.86
N CYS A 63 3.73 10.86 8.26
CA CYS A 63 5.12 10.89 8.74
C CYS A 63 6.10 11.53 7.75
N HIS A 64 5.87 11.37 6.44
CA HIS A 64 6.75 11.84 5.37
C HIS A 64 6.23 13.10 4.69
N THR A 65 7.14 13.94 4.23
CA THR A 65 6.87 14.94 3.19
C THR A 65 7.10 14.32 1.81
N GLY A 66 6.53 14.93 0.77
CA GLY A 66 6.73 14.50 -0.63
C GLY A 66 6.17 15.51 -1.63
N PRO A 67 6.28 15.23 -2.94
CA PRO A 67 5.82 16.12 -4.00
C PRO A 67 4.28 16.07 -4.18
N PHE A 68 3.55 16.47 -3.14
CA PHE A 68 2.09 16.50 -3.09
C PHE A 68 1.64 17.93 -2.75
N PRO A 69 1.65 18.87 -3.71
CA PRO A 69 1.29 20.27 -3.46
C PRO A 69 -0.16 20.44 -3.01
N GLU A 70 -1.03 19.47 -3.34
CA GLU A 70 -2.43 19.42 -2.90
C GLU A 70 -2.58 19.05 -1.41
N GLU A 71 -1.58 18.37 -0.82
CA GLU A 71 -1.58 17.95 0.58
C GLU A 71 -0.83 18.98 1.44
N ARG A 72 -1.59 19.89 2.05
CA ARG A 72 -1.02 21.02 2.83
C ARG A 72 -0.35 20.62 4.14
N PHE A 73 -0.79 19.53 4.75
CA PHE A 73 -0.32 19.07 6.07
C PHE A 73 0.39 17.72 5.95
N GLN A 74 1.67 17.77 5.64
CA GLN A 74 2.53 16.58 5.53
C GLN A 74 3.39 16.44 6.79
N GLY A 75 3.60 15.19 7.22
CA GLY A 75 4.41 14.88 8.38
C GLY A 75 5.91 15.14 8.13
N THR A 76 6.65 15.42 9.20
CA THR A 76 8.10 15.67 9.17
C THR A 76 8.88 14.73 10.08
N LEU A 77 8.26 13.63 10.53
CA LEU A 77 8.89 12.66 11.42
C LEU A 77 9.89 11.75 10.68
N SER A 78 9.74 11.63 9.37
CA SER A 78 10.52 10.73 8.51
C SER A 78 11.11 11.48 7.33
N PRO A 79 12.15 10.93 6.65
CA PRO A 79 12.75 11.56 5.49
C PRO A 79 11.75 11.85 4.38
N SER A 80 11.99 12.91 3.60
CA SER A 80 11.18 13.23 2.43
C SER A 80 11.14 12.08 1.43
N LEU A 81 9.97 11.85 0.82
CA LEU A 81 9.80 10.91 -0.29
C LEU A 81 10.39 11.44 -1.60
N ALA A 82 10.58 12.76 -1.73
CA ALA A 82 11.29 13.33 -2.89
C ALA A 82 12.67 12.68 -3.03
N GLY A 83 13.06 12.33 -4.25
CA GLY A 83 14.32 11.65 -4.54
C GLY A 83 14.39 10.18 -4.07
N ALA A 84 13.30 9.57 -3.59
CA ALA A 84 13.33 8.19 -3.11
C ALA A 84 13.85 7.21 -4.18
N GLY A 85 13.46 7.40 -5.43
CA GLY A 85 13.91 6.57 -6.55
C GLY A 85 15.35 6.83 -6.97
N SER A 86 15.98 7.93 -6.56
CA SER A 86 17.42 8.16 -6.73
C SER A 86 18.23 7.47 -5.63
N ARG A 87 17.69 7.43 -4.40
CA ARG A 87 18.38 6.85 -3.25
C ARG A 87 18.33 5.32 -3.21
N TRP A 88 17.25 4.71 -3.71
CA TRP A 88 17.01 3.27 -3.58
C TRP A 88 16.48 2.64 -4.87
N SER A 89 16.90 1.40 -5.11
CA SER A 89 16.32 0.55 -6.16
C SER A 89 14.89 0.13 -5.81
N ALA A 90 14.13 -0.34 -6.80
CA ALA A 90 12.79 -0.87 -6.57
C ALA A 90 12.77 -2.01 -5.52
N GLY A 91 13.76 -2.90 -5.54
CA GLY A 91 13.88 -3.97 -4.55
C GLY A 91 14.12 -3.46 -3.12
N GLN A 92 14.94 -2.42 -2.97
CA GLN A 92 15.19 -1.78 -1.69
C GLN A 92 13.96 -1.02 -1.19
N LEU A 93 13.23 -0.34 -2.07
CA LEU A 93 11.95 0.29 -1.75
C LEU A 93 10.92 -0.76 -1.34
N ARG A 94 10.87 -1.89 -2.05
CA ARG A 94 9.96 -3.00 -1.74
C ARG A 94 10.20 -3.56 -0.33
N LEU A 95 11.45 -3.82 0.05
CA LEU A 95 11.73 -4.30 1.41
C LEU A 95 11.30 -3.28 2.47
N ARG A 96 11.49 -1.98 2.23
CA ARG A 96 11.03 -0.93 3.15
C ARG A 96 9.51 -0.92 3.30
N MET A 97 8.78 -1.18 2.23
CA MET A 97 7.32 -1.29 2.28
C MET A 97 6.87 -2.58 2.95
N VAL A 98 7.48 -3.71 2.60
CA VAL A 98 7.10 -5.02 3.17
C VAL A 98 7.35 -5.04 4.67
N ASP A 99 8.59 -4.72 5.09
CA ASP A 99 9.00 -4.78 6.49
C ASP A 99 10.24 -3.92 6.74
N ALA A 100 10.05 -2.65 7.01
CA ALA A 100 11.13 -1.71 7.30
C ALA A 100 11.96 -2.10 8.55
N GLN A 101 11.39 -2.88 9.48
CA GLN A 101 12.09 -3.35 10.68
C GLN A 101 13.23 -4.32 10.38
N ARG A 102 13.24 -4.94 9.20
CA ARG A 102 14.38 -5.75 8.73
C ARG A 102 15.64 -4.92 8.50
N LEU A 103 15.47 -3.63 8.17
CA LEU A 103 16.58 -2.70 7.93
C LEU A 103 16.91 -1.86 9.17
N ASN A 104 15.89 -1.48 9.93
CA ASN A 104 16.02 -0.74 11.17
C ASN A 104 14.99 -1.26 12.19
N PRO A 105 15.39 -2.07 13.17
CA PRO A 105 14.50 -2.62 14.19
C PRO A 105 13.76 -1.57 15.02
N ASP A 106 14.32 -0.37 15.15
CA ASP A 106 13.74 0.72 15.94
C ASP A 106 12.81 1.64 15.13
N THR A 107 12.58 1.32 13.86
CA THR A 107 11.71 2.16 13.02
C THR A 107 10.26 2.13 13.51
N ILE A 108 9.62 3.30 13.45
CA ILE A 108 8.17 3.44 13.66
C ILE A 108 7.37 3.22 12.37
N MET A 109 8.03 3.09 11.22
CA MET A 109 7.36 2.80 9.95
C MET A 109 6.68 1.42 10.04
N PRO A 110 5.36 1.33 9.80
CA PRO A 110 4.67 0.05 9.88
C PRO A 110 5.15 -0.92 8.78
N ALA A 111 5.08 -2.21 9.07
CA ALA A 111 5.23 -3.24 8.06
C ALA A 111 3.92 -3.32 7.26
N TYR A 112 3.95 -2.98 5.98
CA TYR A 112 2.74 -2.94 5.16
C TYR A 112 2.30 -4.31 4.64
N TYR A 113 3.25 -5.27 4.58
CA TYR A 113 2.98 -6.61 4.02
C TYR A 113 3.53 -7.73 4.92
N ARG A 114 3.23 -7.63 6.21
CA ARG A 114 3.56 -8.63 7.24
C ARG A 114 2.39 -8.79 8.20
N ILE A 115 2.08 -10.02 8.61
CA ILE A 115 0.99 -10.32 9.56
C ILE A 115 1.51 -10.90 10.88
N GLY A 116 2.67 -11.54 10.89
CA GLY A 116 3.23 -12.18 12.09
C GLY A 116 4.24 -11.29 12.84
N GLY A 117 4.38 -11.51 14.15
CA GLY A 117 5.37 -10.84 15.00
C GLY A 117 5.14 -9.34 15.20
N LEU A 118 3.96 -8.82 14.88
CA LEU A 118 3.58 -7.43 15.08
C LEU A 118 3.10 -7.22 16.53
N ARG A 119 3.26 -5.99 17.02
CA ARG A 119 2.78 -5.57 18.35
C ARG A 119 1.82 -4.41 18.22
N ARG A 120 0.82 -4.34 19.12
CA ARG A 120 -0.17 -3.26 19.18
C ARG A 120 -0.95 -3.08 17.87
N VAL A 121 -1.28 -4.19 17.23
CA VAL A 121 -2.10 -4.18 16.00
C VAL A 121 -3.54 -3.80 16.38
N ALA A 122 -4.09 -2.83 15.67
CA ALA A 122 -5.50 -2.51 15.83
C ALA A 122 -6.37 -3.69 15.35
N ARG A 123 -7.45 -3.97 16.07
CA ARG A 123 -8.34 -5.14 15.83
C ARG A 123 -8.74 -5.29 14.35
N ALA A 124 -8.95 -4.19 13.63
CA ALA A 124 -9.33 -4.21 12.21
C ALA A 124 -8.23 -4.78 11.29
N PHE A 125 -6.97 -4.82 11.76
CA PHE A 125 -5.79 -5.29 11.00
C PHE A 125 -5.19 -6.59 11.57
N GLU A 126 -5.79 -7.18 12.60
CA GLU A 126 -5.32 -8.46 13.12
C GLU A 126 -5.39 -9.55 12.05
N GLY A 127 -4.26 -10.23 11.80
CA GLY A 127 -4.14 -11.25 10.77
C GLY A 127 -4.18 -10.74 9.32
N LYS A 128 -4.11 -9.41 9.11
CA LYS A 128 -4.16 -8.78 7.77
C LYS A 128 -2.93 -7.92 7.51
N THR A 129 -2.62 -7.75 6.24
CA THR A 129 -1.66 -6.75 5.78
C THR A 129 -2.31 -5.37 5.73
N LEU A 130 -1.52 -4.30 5.83
CA LEU A 130 -2.01 -2.93 5.61
C LEU A 130 -2.30 -2.67 4.12
N LEU A 131 -1.46 -3.22 3.24
CA LEU A 131 -1.63 -3.14 1.79
C LEU A 131 -1.58 -4.55 1.19
N SER A 132 -2.27 -4.77 0.08
CA SER A 132 -2.13 -5.98 -0.72
C SER A 132 -0.78 -6.02 -1.44
N ALA A 133 -0.38 -7.18 -1.98
CA ALA A 133 0.83 -7.31 -2.81
C ALA A 133 0.82 -6.32 -3.99
N GLY A 134 -0.32 -6.22 -4.69
CA GLY A 134 -0.49 -5.27 -5.80
C GLY A 134 -0.33 -3.82 -5.36
N GLN A 135 -0.91 -3.44 -4.24
CA GLN A 135 -0.79 -2.08 -3.71
C GLN A 135 0.64 -1.74 -3.28
N VAL A 136 1.39 -2.71 -2.72
CA VAL A 136 2.82 -2.53 -2.43
C VAL A 136 3.59 -2.26 -3.72
N GLU A 137 3.35 -3.05 -4.79
CA GLU A 137 4.02 -2.85 -6.07
C GLU A 137 3.65 -1.50 -6.72
N ASP A 138 2.39 -1.08 -6.61
CA ASP A 138 1.96 0.24 -7.08
C ASP A 138 2.73 1.37 -6.38
N VAL A 139 2.84 1.30 -5.04
CA VAL A 139 3.61 2.28 -4.25
C VAL A 139 5.09 2.25 -4.61
N VAL A 140 5.70 1.06 -4.76
CA VAL A 140 7.10 0.90 -5.18
C VAL A 140 7.32 1.52 -6.55
N ALA A 141 6.43 1.25 -7.51
CA ALA A 141 6.50 1.83 -8.85
C ALA A 141 6.45 3.36 -8.80
N TYR A 142 5.56 3.96 -8.00
CA TYR A 142 5.49 5.40 -7.82
C TYR A 142 6.76 5.97 -7.18
N LEU A 143 7.21 5.42 -6.04
CA LEU A 143 8.40 5.90 -5.34
C LEU A 143 9.66 5.83 -6.22
N ALA A 144 9.76 4.81 -7.08
CA ALA A 144 10.86 4.68 -8.02
C ALA A 144 10.89 5.80 -9.10
N THR A 145 9.76 6.47 -9.35
CA THR A 145 9.69 7.64 -10.26
C THR A 145 10.21 8.92 -9.61
N LEU A 146 10.28 8.99 -8.29
CA LEU A 146 10.69 10.18 -7.55
C LEU A 146 12.22 10.33 -7.61
N LYS A 147 12.71 10.88 -8.71
CA LYS A 147 14.13 11.18 -8.92
C LYS A 147 14.48 12.55 -8.39
N ASP A 148 15.75 12.73 -8.00
CA ASP A 148 16.30 14.05 -7.78
C ASP A 148 16.35 14.82 -9.11
N PRO A 149 16.15 16.15 -9.10
CA PRO A 149 16.25 16.98 -10.30
C PRO A 149 17.66 16.98 -10.89
#